data_14a0bb1b9f106bbea5e02fb5e21ce66a
#
_entry.id   14a0bb1b9f106bbea5e02fb5e21ce66a
#
_cell.length_a   1.000
_cell.length_b   1.000
_cell.length_c   1.000
_cell.angle_alpha   90.00
_cell.angle_beta   90.00
_cell.angle_gamma   90.00
#
_symmetry.space_group_name_H-M   'P 1'
#
loop_
_entity.id
_entity.type
_entity.pdbx_description
1 polymer ?
#
loop_
_entity_poly.entity_id
_entity_poly.type
_entity_poly.pdbx_seq_one_letter_code
_entity_poly.pdbx_strand_id
1 'polypeptide(L)'
;MKKRNNFFRSLRFRILIILIILGIVPGVIVTYTMLHNYQDRAVSMLSERVSDQCDILCNLIIKENYLNDTDSETVNSKLELFSNVYNGRVLLADRDFKIVSDTFHTEEGKTLLSSLAVSCLKDGISSNYDAKNKVLELAVPVQSPDVQQFQGVMLVTVSAVDIAETLAELEQRGVMLIGIIIVLAGFLAWLLSTILVK
;
A
#
# COMPACT_ATOMS: atom_id res chain seq x y z
N MET A 1 39.33 25.55 37.41
CA MET A 1 37.97 25.70 37.95
C MET A 1 36.97 25.32 36.89
N LYS A 2 36.32 24.15 37.00
CA LYS A 2 35.34 23.58 36.01
C LYS A 2 33.97 24.21 36.29
N LYS A 3 33.55 25.18 35.49
CA LYS A 3 32.21 25.81 35.56
C LYS A 3 31.19 24.73 35.22
N ARG A 4 30.69 24.02 36.22
CA ARG A 4 29.59 23.01 36.09
C ARG A 4 28.36 23.74 35.56
N ASN A 5 27.95 23.47 34.33
CA ASN A 5 26.79 24.01 33.68
C ASN A 5 25.50 23.68 34.52
N ASN A 6 25.11 24.63 35.36
CA ASN A 6 23.87 24.55 36.12
C ASN A 6 22.62 24.85 35.26
N PHE A 7 22.80 24.94 33.92
CA PHE A 7 21.71 25.21 32.98
C PHE A 7 20.59 24.20 33.06
N PHE A 8 20.92 22.91 33.20
CA PHE A 8 19.97 21.81 33.34
C PHE A 8 19.18 21.78 34.67
N ARG A 9 19.61 22.53 35.68
CA ARG A 9 18.95 22.69 36.99
C ARG A 9 17.98 23.85 37.07
N SER A 10 17.97 24.73 36.07
CA SER A 10 17.06 25.87 35.99
C SER A 10 15.63 25.40 35.87
N LEU A 11 14.73 25.92 36.71
CA LEU A 11 13.29 25.69 36.67
C LEU A 11 12.74 25.96 35.25
N ARG A 12 13.28 26.99 34.58
CA ARG A 12 12.96 27.40 33.21
C ARG A 12 13.20 26.27 32.20
N PHE A 13 14.36 25.61 32.31
CA PHE A 13 14.73 24.52 31.41
C PHE A 13 13.85 23.27 31.61
N ARG A 14 13.46 22.98 32.83
CA ARG A 14 12.54 21.88 33.14
C ARG A 14 11.14 22.14 32.55
N ILE A 15 10.62 23.36 32.71
CA ILE A 15 9.31 23.75 32.14
C ILE A 15 9.36 23.67 30.63
N LEU A 16 10.42 24.15 29.99
CA LEU A 16 10.63 24.06 28.54
C LEU A 16 10.59 22.60 28.05
N ILE A 17 11.34 21.70 28.70
CA ILE A 17 11.37 20.28 28.33
C ILE A 17 9.98 19.64 28.46
N ILE A 18 9.29 19.90 29.56
CA ILE A 18 7.93 19.35 29.77
C ILE A 18 6.98 19.84 28.68
N LEU A 19 7.04 21.10 28.30
CA LEU A 19 6.19 21.70 27.29
C LEU A 19 6.49 21.14 25.87
N ILE A 20 7.78 20.93 25.56
CA ILE A 20 8.22 20.30 24.33
C ILE A 20 7.74 18.85 24.26
N ILE A 21 7.94 18.07 25.31
CA ILE A 21 7.49 16.67 25.36
C ILE A 21 5.96 16.59 25.21
N LEU A 22 5.24 17.46 25.92
CA LEU A 22 3.76 17.51 25.88
C LEU A 22 3.24 17.86 24.48
N GLY A 23 3.97 18.64 23.68
CA GLY A 23 3.59 18.98 22.33
C GLY A 23 4.03 17.93 21.27
N ILE A 24 5.27 17.42 21.38
CA ILE A 24 5.83 16.51 20.37
C ILE A 24 5.21 15.11 20.46
N VAL A 25 5.08 14.55 21.67
CA VAL A 25 4.64 13.15 21.83
C VAL A 25 3.26 12.91 21.23
N PRO A 26 2.22 13.71 21.49
CA PRO A 26 0.93 13.54 20.82
C PRO A 26 1.02 13.73 19.31
N GLY A 27 1.79 14.72 18.84
CA GLY A 27 1.98 15.00 17.41
C GLY A 27 2.57 13.80 16.66
N VAL A 28 3.62 13.18 17.20
CA VAL A 28 4.24 11.98 16.62
C VAL A 28 3.26 10.80 16.60
N ILE A 29 2.54 10.57 17.71
CA ILE A 29 1.56 9.48 17.80
C ILE A 29 0.46 9.66 16.76
N VAL A 30 -0.10 10.86 16.64
CA VAL A 30 -1.18 11.16 15.69
C VAL A 30 -0.68 10.98 14.25
N THR A 31 0.49 11.52 13.92
CA THR A 31 1.06 11.38 12.57
C THR A 31 1.31 9.93 12.22
N TYR A 32 1.93 9.15 13.11
CA TYR A 32 2.18 7.72 12.89
C TYR A 32 0.89 6.93 12.70
N THR A 33 -0.09 7.14 13.56
CA THR A 33 -1.40 6.45 13.48
C THR A 33 -2.14 6.83 12.19
N MET A 34 -2.08 8.11 11.79
CA MET A 34 -2.71 8.58 10.55
C MET A 34 -2.07 7.94 9.31
N LEU A 35 -0.74 7.89 9.24
CA LEU A 35 -0.02 7.27 8.11
C LEU A 35 -0.34 5.79 7.99
N HIS A 36 -0.29 5.06 9.11
CA HIS A 36 -0.59 3.63 9.12
C HIS A 36 -2.05 3.33 8.70
N ASN A 37 -3.00 4.04 9.28
CA ASN A 37 -4.41 3.90 8.92
C ASN A 37 -4.70 4.28 7.46
N TYR A 38 -4.01 5.29 6.93
CA TYR A 38 -4.15 5.69 5.53
C TYR A 38 -3.63 4.59 4.61
N GLN A 39 -2.43 4.06 4.88
CA GLN A 39 -1.84 2.98 4.08
C GLN A 39 -2.77 1.76 4.03
N ASP A 40 -3.23 1.29 5.19
CA ASP A 40 -4.07 0.11 5.26
C ASP A 40 -5.39 0.29 4.50
N ARG A 41 -6.02 1.45 4.64
CA ARG A 41 -7.26 1.78 3.93
C ARG A 41 -7.04 1.92 2.43
N ALA A 42 -6.00 2.64 2.01
CA ALA A 42 -5.73 2.87 0.60
C ALA A 42 -5.38 1.56 -0.14
N VAL A 43 -4.56 0.70 0.50
CA VAL A 43 -4.23 -0.63 -0.03
C VAL A 43 -5.48 -1.52 -0.10
N SER A 44 -6.30 -1.54 0.96
CA SER A 44 -7.55 -2.32 0.98
C SER A 44 -8.52 -1.87 -0.11
N MET A 45 -8.72 -0.56 -0.28
CA MET A 45 -9.58 -0.01 -1.33
C MET A 45 -9.07 -0.30 -2.74
N LEU A 46 -7.74 -0.26 -2.95
CA LEU A 46 -7.14 -0.62 -4.23
C LEU A 46 -7.33 -2.12 -4.49
N SER A 47 -7.06 -2.97 -3.49
CA SER A 47 -7.24 -4.42 -3.57
C SER A 47 -8.68 -4.81 -3.91
N GLU A 48 -9.66 -4.22 -3.23
CA GLU A 48 -11.09 -4.45 -3.49
C GLU A 48 -11.47 -4.03 -4.92
N ARG A 49 -11.09 -2.83 -5.35
CA ARG A 49 -11.37 -2.33 -6.71
C ARG A 49 -10.76 -3.21 -7.80
N VAL A 50 -9.50 -3.63 -7.59
CA VAL A 50 -8.80 -4.52 -8.53
C VAL A 50 -9.44 -5.89 -8.55
N SER A 51 -9.82 -6.43 -7.38
CA SER A 51 -10.52 -7.71 -7.25
C SER A 51 -11.85 -7.72 -8.02
N ASP A 52 -12.67 -6.69 -7.87
CA ASP A 52 -13.95 -6.57 -8.59
C ASP A 52 -13.76 -6.58 -10.11
N GLN A 53 -12.70 -5.92 -10.60
CA GLN A 53 -12.38 -5.94 -12.02
C GLN A 53 -11.84 -7.30 -12.47
N CYS A 54 -11.07 -7.97 -11.62
CA CYS A 54 -10.59 -9.32 -11.88
C CYS A 54 -11.75 -10.32 -11.99
N ASP A 55 -12.77 -10.20 -11.15
CA ASP A 55 -13.94 -11.06 -11.21
C ASP A 55 -14.70 -10.92 -12.55
N ILE A 56 -14.81 -9.69 -13.05
CA ILE A 56 -15.41 -9.43 -14.38
C ILE A 56 -14.57 -10.09 -15.49
N LEU A 57 -13.23 -9.96 -15.40
CA LEU A 57 -12.32 -10.59 -16.36
C LEU A 57 -12.35 -12.12 -16.27
N CYS A 58 -12.40 -12.70 -15.07
CA CYS A 58 -12.50 -14.14 -14.86
C CYS A 58 -13.77 -14.70 -15.50
N ASN A 59 -14.91 -14.02 -15.33
CA ASN A 59 -16.17 -14.43 -15.97
C ASN A 59 -16.08 -14.38 -17.50
N LEU A 60 -15.41 -13.37 -18.06
CA LEU A 60 -15.18 -13.28 -19.50
C LEU A 60 -14.25 -14.39 -20.00
N ILE A 61 -13.14 -14.65 -19.30
CA ILE A 61 -12.18 -15.71 -19.60
C ILE A 61 -12.86 -17.08 -19.65
N ILE A 62 -13.75 -17.35 -18.69
CA ILE A 62 -14.50 -18.61 -18.63
C ILE A 62 -15.49 -18.69 -19.79
N LYS A 63 -16.26 -17.63 -20.01
CA LYS A 63 -17.27 -17.56 -21.09
C LYS A 63 -16.68 -17.80 -22.46
N GLU A 64 -15.54 -17.22 -22.74
CA GLU A 64 -14.83 -17.35 -24.01
C GLU A 64 -13.93 -18.60 -24.09
N ASN A 65 -13.90 -19.44 -23.02
CA ASN A 65 -13.03 -20.61 -22.91
C ASN A 65 -11.54 -20.30 -23.17
N TYR A 66 -11.12 -19.10 -22.82
CA TYR A 66 -9.83 -18.51 -23.17
C TYR A 66 -8.61 -19.30 -22.66
N LEU A 67 -8.74 -20.03 -21.54
CA LEU A 67 -7.64 -20.86 -21.01
C LEU A 67 -7.25 -22.00 -21.95
N ASN A 68 -8.17 -22.45 -22.84
CA ASN A 68 -7.91 -23.49 -23.81
C ASN A 68 -7.61 -22.92 -25.22
N ASP A 69 -8.12 -21.73 -25.51
CA ASP A 69 -7.94 -21.05 -26.80
C ASP A 69 -7.72 -19.56 -26.56
N THR A 70 -6.48 -19.12 -26.65
CA THR A 70 -6.04 -17.75 -26.34
C THR A 70 -6.25 -16.75 -27.49
N ASP A 71 -6.93 -17.15 -28.58
CA ASP A 71 -7.12 -16.31 -29.78
C ASP A 71 -8.29 -15.31 -29.65
N SER A 72 -8.97 -15.22 -28.48
CA SER A 72 -10.05 -14.26 -28.28
C SER A 72 -9.54 -12.81 -28.23
N GLU A 73 -9.75 -12.06 -29.31
CA GLU A 73 -9.41 -10.63 -29.41
C GLU A 73 -10.10 -9.80 -28.30
N THR A 74 -11.34 -10.20 -27.93
CA THR A 74 -12.10 -9.54 -26.88
C THR A 74 -11.41 -9.64 -25.52
N VAL A 75 -10.94 -10.84 -25.15
CA VAL A 75 -10.24 -11.08 -23.88
C VAL A 75 -8.88 -10.35 -23.91
N ASN A 76 -8.11 -10.51 -25.00
CA ASN A 76 -6.81 -9.85 -25.14
C ASN A 76 -6.90 -8.34 -24.98
N SER A 77 -7.85 -7.69 -25.68
CA SER A 77 -8.08 -6.24 -25.56
C SER A 77 -8.47 -5.82 -24.15
N LYS A 78 -9.23 -6.64 -23.41
CA LYS A 78 -9.62 -6.35 -22.03
C LYS A 78 -8.46 -6.51 -21.05
N LEU A 79 -7.62 -7.53 -21.21
CA LEU A 79 -6.41 -7.73 -20.41
C LEU A 79 -5.40 -6.58 -20.62
N GLU A 80 -5.19 -6.15 -21.88
CA GLU A 80 -4.35 -4.99 -22.18
C GLU A 80 -4.92 -3.70 -21.59
N LEU A 81 -6.23 -3.47 -21.73
CA LEU A 81 -6.88 -2.30 -21.15
C LEU A 81 -6.68 -2.27 -19.62
N PHE A 82 -6.89 -3.41 -18.96
CA PHE A 82 -6.67 -3.53 -17.52
C PHE A 82 -5.21 -3.21 -17.15
N SER A 83 -4.25 -3.83 -17.86
CA SER A 83 -2.82 -3.57 -17.67
C SER A 83 -2.47 -2.09 -17.81
N ASN A 84 -3.02 -1.41 -18.81
CA ASN A 84 -2.79 0.02 -19.05
C ASN A 84 -3.44 0.91 -17.98
N VAL A 85 -4.69 0.61 -17.57
CA VAL A 85 -5.43 1.42 -16.56
C VAL A 85 -4.74 1.37 -15.19
N TYR A 86 -4.23 0.22 -14.81
CA TYR A 86 -3.60 0.03 -13.50
C TYR A 86 -2.07 0.12 -13.52
N ASN A 87 -1.46 0.47 -14.66
CA ASN A 87 -0.02 0.43 -14.87
C ASN A 87 0.57 -0.88 -14.32
N GLY A 88 -0.04 -1.99 -14.72
CA GLY A 88 0.21 -3.28 -14.10
C GLY A 88 0.45 -4.39 -15.14
N ARG A 89 0.57 -5.62 -14.63
CA ARG A 89 0.77 -6.83 -15.43
C ARG A 89 -0.26 -7.87 -15.02
N VAL A 90 -0.79 -8.59 -16.00
CA VAL A 90 -1.67 -9.73 -15.77
C VAL A 90 -1.02 -10.98 -16.31
N LEU A 91 -0.89 -11.99 -15.47
CA LEU A 91 -0.50 -13.35 -15.81
C LEU A 91 -1.70 -14.26 -15.61
N LEU A 92 -2.06 -15.00 -16.63
CA LEU A 92 -3.10 -15.99 -16.58
C LEU A 92 -2.48 -17.39 -16.69
N ALA A 93 -2.72 -18.25 -15.72
CA ALA A 93 -2.22 -19.60 -15.72
C ALA A 93 -3.39 -20.61 -15.66
N ASP A 94 -3.17 -21.77 -16.30
CA ASP A 94 -4.11 -22.90 -16.30
C ASP A 94 -4.08 -23.68 -14.98
N ARG A 95 -4.74 -24.83 -14.94
CA ARG A 95 -4.81 -25.72 -13.76
C ARG A 95 -3.47 -26.30 -13.34
N ASP A 96 -2.54 -26.41 -14.27
CA ASP A 96 -1.19 -26.93 -14.05
C ASP A 96 -0.19 -25.79 -13.74
N PHE A 97 -0.70 -24.58 -13.50
CA PHE A 97 0.09 -23.35 -13.28
C PHE A 97 0.97 -22.98 -14.48
N LYS A 98 0.66 -23.46 -15.66
CA LYS A 98 1.34 -23.01 -16.88
C LYS A 98 0.74 -21.69 -17.33
N ILE A 99 1.58 -20.69 -17.56
CA ILE A 99 1.18 -19.35 -18.01
C ILE A 99 0.70 -19.46 -19.46
N VAL A 100 -0.59 -19.21 -19.66
CA VAL A 100 -1.25 -19.25 -20.98
C VAL A 100 -1.32 -17.87 -21.63
N SER A 101 -1.30 -16.81 -20.81
CA SER A 101 -1.28 -15.43 -21.31
C SER A 101 -0.54 -14.52 -20.33
N ASP A 102 0.20 -13.57 -20.89
CA ASP A 102 0.98 -12.56 -20.19
C ASP A 102 0.86 -11.23 -20.95
N THR A 103 0.33 -10.20 -20.32
CA THR A 103 0.22 -8.87 -20.96
C THR A 103 1.56 -8.26 -21.38
N PHE A 104 2.69 -8.78 -20.86
CA PHE A 104 4.03 -8.37 -21.28
C PHE A 104 4.68 -9.37 -22.25
N HIS A 105 4.03 -10.48 -22.57
CA HIS A 105 4.50 -11.53 -23.52
C HIS A 105 5.89 -12.10 -23.21
N THR A 106 6.32 -12.08 -21.95
CA THR A 106 7.68 -12.50 -21.56
C THR A 106 7.74 -13.87 -20.89
N GLU A 107 6.62 -14.32 -20.32
CA GLU A 107 6.59 -15.54 -19.50
C GLU A 107 5.59 -16.60 -19.97
N GLU A 108 4.97 -16.41 -21.11
CA GLU A 108 4.06 -17.38 -21.71
C GLU A 108 4.74 -18.75 -21.87
N GLY A 109 4.01 -19.80 -21.54
CA GLY A 109 4.48 -21.18 -21.60
C GLY A 109 5.35 -21.64 -20.41
N LYS A 110 5.77 -20.72 -19.52
CA LYS A 110 6.50 -21.06 -18.29
C LYS A 110 5.54 -21.47 -17.17
N THR A 111 6.09 -22.08 -16.12
CA THR A 111 5.32 -22.39 -14.91
C THR A 111 5.27 -21.18 -13.97
N LEU A 112 4.09 -20.82 -13.52
CA LEU A 112 3.86 -19.75 -12.54
C LEU A 112 4.33 -20.19 -11.16
N LEU A 113 5.45 -19.66 -10.70
CA LEU A 113 6.00 -19.90 -9.36
C LEU A 113 5.67 -18.72 -8.45
N SER A 114 4.47 -18.71 -7.88
CA SER A 114 4.04 -17.67 -6.96
C SER A 114 3.40 -18.29 -5.71
N SER A 115 3.90 -17.89 -4.53
CA SER A 115 3.29 -18.27 -3.25
C SER A 115 1.85 -17.76 -3.13
N LEU A 116 1.58 -16.58 -3.72
CA LEU A 116 0.26 -15.98 -3.74
C LEU A 116 -0.73 -16.82 -4.55
N ALA A 117 -0.30 -17.31 -5.73
CA ALA A 117 -1.09 -18.20 -6.56
C ALA A 117 -1.44 -19.51 -5.84
N VAL A 118 -0.51 -20.06 -5.07
CA VAL A 118 -0.75 -21.27 -4.25
C VAL A 118 -1.69 -20.97 -3.08
N SER A 119 -1.55 -19.84 -2.41
CA SER A 119 -2.47 -19.43 -1.33
C SER A 119 -3.88 -19.22 -1.84
N CYS A 120 -4.03 -18.67 -3.04
CA CYS A 120 -5.31 -18.46 -3.71
C CYS A 120 -6.14 -19.74 -3.86
N LEU A 121 -5.51 -20.91 -4.02
CA LEU A 121 -6.21 -22.20 -4.08
C LEU A 121 -6.88 -22.61 -2.76
N LYS A 122 -6.36 -22.15 -1.63
CA LYS A 122 -6.85 -22.53 -0.30
C LYS A 122 -7.81 -21.50 0.26
N ASP A 123 -7.45 -20.25 0.11
CA ASP A 123 -8.07 -19.15 0.83
C ASP A 123 -8.93 -18.25 -0.09
N GLY A 124 -9.00 -18.58 -1.39
CA GLY A 124 -9.62 -17.74 -2.39
C GLY A 124 -8.72 -16.58 -2.80
N ILE A 125 -9.30 -15.38 -3.00
CA ILE A 125 -8.53 -14.19 -3.41
C ILE A 125 -7.46 -13.88 -2.37
N SER A 126 -6.21 -13.81 -2.82
CA SER A 126 -5.05 -13.51 -1.99
C SER A 126 -4.37 -12.25 -2.51
N SER A 127 -3.97 -11.35 -1.61
CA SER A 127 -3.29 -10.10 -1.96
C SER A 127 -2.05 -9.87 -1.11
N ASN A 128 -1.06 -9.19 -1.68
CA ASN A 128 0.17 -8.79 -1.01
C ASN A 128 0.59 -7.40 -1.47
N TYR A 129 0.81 -6.47 -0.53
CA TYR A 129 1.33 -5.15 -0.84
C TYR A 129 2.83 -5.10 -0.58
N ASP A 130 3.60 -4.87 -1.64
CA ASP A 130 5.04 -4.62 -1.56
C ASP A 130 5.32 -3.12 -1.53
N ALA A 131 5.52 -2.59 -0.31
CA ALA A 131 5.82 -1.18 -0.10
C ALA A 131 7.16 -0.76 -0.70
N LYS A 132 8.13 -1.69 -0.85
CA LYS A 132 9.46 -1.39 -1.40
C LYS A 132 9.40 -1.16 -2.91
N ASN A 133 8.68 -2.02 -3.62
CA ASN A 133 8.50 -1.94 -5.06
C ASN A 133 7.27 -1.10 -5.45
N LYS A 134 6.49 -0.65 -4.46
CA LYS A 134 5.26 0.15 -4.63
C LYS A 134 4.26 -0.54 -5.56
N VAL A 135 4.04 -1.82 -5.34
CA VAL A 135 3.10 -2.63 -6.12
C VAL A 135 2.17 -3.40 -5.21
N LEU A 136 0.96 -3.63 -5.70
CA LEU A 136 0.00 -4.54 -5.10
C LEU A 136 -0.12 -5.76 -6.02
N GLU A 137 0.09 -6.94 -5.46
CA GLU A 137 -0.10 -8.21 -6.13
C GLU A 137 -1.40 -8.87 -5.66
N LEU A 138 -2.21 -9.35 -6.59
CA LEU A 138 -3.41 -10.13 -6.31
C LEU A 138 -3.36 -11.44 -7.08
N ALA A 139 -3.77 -12.53 -6.42
CA ALA A 139 -4.09 -13.79 -7.08
C ALA A 139 -5.58 -14.06 -6.93
N VAL A 140 -6.24 -14.28 -8.06
CA VAL A 140 -7.68 -14.52 -8.15
C VAL A 140 -7.91 -15.86 -8.81
N PRO A 141 -8.70 -16.76 -8.21
CA PRO A 141 -8.99 -18.06 -8.81
C PRO A 141 -9.94 -17.89 -10.00
N VAL A 142 -9.59 -18.45 -11.15
CA VAL A 142 -10.47 -18.56 -12.30
C VAL A 142 -11.33 -19.81 -12.11
N GLN A 143 -12.58 -19.60 -11.69
CA GLN A 143 -13.52 -20.71 -11.42
C GLN A 143 -14.89 -20.40 -11.99
N SER A 144 -15.56 -21.44 -12.50
CA SER A 144 -16.90 -21.31 -13.05
C SER A 144 -17.91 -21.00 -11.94
N PRO A 145 -18.77 -19.98 -12.10
CA PRO A 145 -19.79 -19.63 -11.12
C PRO A 145 -20.75 -20.78 -10.81
N ASP A 146 -21.07 -21.61 -11.82
CA ASP A 146 -22.07 -22.66 -11.72
C ASP A 146 -21.57 -23.93 -11.01
N VAL A 147 -20.27 -24.24 -11.15
CA VAL A 147 -19.71 -25.54 -10.70
C VAL A 147 -18.64 -25.38 -9.63
N GLN A 148 -18.20 -24.14 -9.36
CA GLN A 148 -17.07 -23.81 -8.47
C GLN A 148 -15.80 -24.64 -8.79
N GLN A 149 -15.68 -25.05 -10.04
CA GLN A 149 -14.53 -25.82 -10.48
C GLN A 149 -13.38 -24.89 -10.81
N PHE A 150 -12.25 -25.06 -10.13
CA PHE A 150 -11.01 -24.36 -10.43
C PHE A 150 -10.54 -24.67 -11.86
N GLN A 151 -10.33 -23.64 -12.65
CA GLN A 151 -9.86 -23.74 -14.03
C GLN A 151 -8.46 -23.17 -14.21
N GLY A 152 -8.05 -22.26 -13.33
CA GLY A 152 -6.74 -21.61 -13.38
C GLY A 152 -6.64 -20.50 -12.36
N VAL A 153 -5.58 -19.73 -12.45
CA VAL A 153 -5.34 -18.57 -11.59
C VAL A 153 -4.94 -17.36 -12.42
N MET A 154 -5.48 -16.22 -12.06
CA MET A 154 -5.06 -14.93 -12.59
C MET A 154 -4.22 -14.22 -11.53
N LEU A 155 -2.94 -13.98 -11.82
CA LEU A 155 -2.04 -13.20 -10.99
C LEU A 155 -1.90 -11.80 -11.60
N VAL A 156 -2.24 -10.81 -10.80
CA VAL A 156 -2.26 -9.41 -11.20
C VAL A 156 -1.28 -8.63 -10.35
N THR A 157 -0.43 -7.86 -10.98
CA THR A 157 0.47 -6.91 -10.31
C THR A 157 0.07 -5.51 -10.77
N VAL A 158 -0.32 -4.65 -9.85
CA VAL A 158 -0.73 -3.27 -10.15
C VAL A 158 0.14 -2.25 -9.44
N SER A 159 0.32 -1.09 -10.07
CA SER A 159 1.07 0.01 -9.48
C SER A 159 0.32 0.60 -8.27
N ALA A 160 1.06 0.79 -7.18
CA ALA A 160 0.60 1.48 -5.97
C ALA A 160 1.47 2.72 -5.68
N VAL A 161 2.06 3.30 -6.73
CA VAL A 161 2.94 4.49 -6.63
C VAL A 161 2.17 5.67 -6.05
N ASP A 162 0.92 5.89 -6.47
CA ASP A 162 0.08 6.99 -5.97
C ASP A 162 -0.14 6.90 -4.45
N ILE A 163 -0.29 5.68 -3.91
CA ILE A 163 -0.40 5.46 -2.46
C ILE A 163 0.91 5.84 -1.78
N ALA A 164 2.04 5.39 -2.32
CA ALA A 164 3.35 5.67 -1.75
C ALA A 164 3.71 7.16 -1.81
N GLU A 165 3.35 7.86 -2.88
CA GLU A 165 3.56 9.30 -3.02
C GLU A 165 2.70 10.11 -2.05
N THR A 166 1.42 9.73 -1.90
CA THR A 166 0.53 10.37 -0.92
C THR A 166 1.02 10.14 0.51
N LEU A 167 1.51 8.94 0.84
CA LEU A 167 2.11 8.66 2.15
C LEU A 167 3.33 9.54 2.41
N ALA A 168 4.23 9.69 1.44
CA ALA A 168 5.40 10.54 1.56
C ALA A 168 5.03 12.02 1.76
N GLU A 169 4.01 12.51 1.06
CA GLU A 169 3.49 13.86 1.22
C GLU A 169 2.87 14.07 2.62
N LEU A 170 2.08 13.12 3.11
CA LEU A 170 1.51 13.17 4.45
C LEU A 170 2.58 13.13 5.54
N GLU A 171 3.63 12.32 5.37
CA GLU A 171 4.79 12.26 6.26
C GLU A 171 5.49 13.63 6.33
N GLN A 172 5.77 14.23 5.18
CA GLN A 172 6.39 15.56 5.10
C GLN A 172 5.53 16.63 5.79
N ARG A 173 4.23 16.62 5.57
CA ARG A 173 3.31 17.56 6.24
C ARG A 173 3.27 17.33 7.76
N GLY A 174 3.31 16.08 8.21
CA GLY A 174 3.37 15.73 9.63
C GLY A 174 4.63 16.25 10.29
N VAL A 175 5.80 16.08 9.67
CA VAL A 175 7.09 16.62 10.15
C VAL A 175 7.05 18.14 10.21
N MET A 176 6.48 18.82 9.21
CA MET A 176 6.33 20.28 9.20
C MET A 176 5.47 20.77 10.36
N LEU A 177 4.33 20.10 10.63
CA LEU A 177 3.46 20.44 11.76
C LEU A 177 4.17 20.29 13.11
N ILE A 178 4.91 19.20 13.30
CA ILE A 178 5.72 18.99 14.51
C ILE A 178 6.74 20.12 14.66
N GLY A 179 7.41 20.53 13.57
CA GLY A 179 8.32 21.67 13.58
C GLY A 179 7.68 22.98 14.04
N ILE A 180 6.48 23.29 13.55
CA ILE A 180 5.70 24.47 13.97
C ILE A 180 5.35 24.39 15.46
N ILE A 181 4.93 23.22 15.94
CA ILE A 181 4.60 23.00 17.38
C ILE A 181 5.84 23.28 18.25
N ILE A 182 7.02 22.81 17.84
CA ILE A 182 8.28 23.05 18.57
C ILE A 182 8.58 24.54 18.66
N VAL A 183 8.45 25.29 17.56
CA VAL A 183 8.71 26.74 17.52
C VAL A 183 7.72 27.48 18.43
N LEU A 184 6.43 27.14 18.36
CA LEU A 184 5.39 27.74 19.21
C LEU A 184 5.62 27.43 20.69
N ALA A 185 5.95 26.19 21.03
CA ALA A 185 6.27 25.78 22.39
C ALA A 185 7.49 26.51 22.94
N GLY A 186 8.54 26.67 22.12
CA GLY A 186 9.73 27.46 22.46
C GLY A 186 9.41 28.93 22.72
N PHE A 187 8.58 29.54 21.87
CA PHE A 187 8.13 30.92 22.03
C PHE A 187 7.31 31.13 23.30
N LEU A 188 6.35 30.22 23.57
CA LEU A 188 5.55 30.27 24.82
C LEU A 188 6.42 30.09 26.07
N ALA A 189 7.37 29.17 26.04
CA ALA A 189 8.29 28.98 27.15
C ALA A 189 9.18 30.22 27.40
N TRP A 190 9.61 30.92 26.35
CA TRP A 190 10.33 32.16 26.44
C TRP A 190 9.46 33.28 27.04
N LEU A 191 8.20 33.42 26.60
CA LEU A 191 7.24 34.37 27.17
C LEU A 191 6.99 34.12 28.66
N LEU A 192 6.67 32.86 29.02
CA LEU A 192 6.44 32.48 30.42
C LEU A 192 7.69 32.74 31.28
N SER A 193 8.87 32.47 30.75
CA SER A 193 10.12 32.75 31.44
C SER A 193 10.34 34.24 31.72
N THR A 194 9.95 35.12 30.81
CA THR A 194 10.08 36.58 30.98
C THR A 194 9.05 37.15 31.96
N ILE A 195 7.86 36.58 32.03
CA ILE A 195 6.78 37.04 32.95
C ILE A 195 7.00 36.54 34.36
N LEU A 196 7.42 35.29 34.56
CA LEU A 196 7.61 34.68 35.88
C LEU A 196 8.89 35.11 36.62
N VAL A 197 9.80 35.80 35.96
CA VAL A 197 11.11 36.23 36.53
C VAL A 197 11.16 37.75 36.74
N LYS A 198 10.01 38.41 36.63
CA LYS A 198 9.84 39.74 37.25
C LYS A 198 9.37 39.58 38.68
#